data_9d8095a785b6565dde84c96e94fcd58b
#
_entry.id   9d8095a785b6565dde84c96e94fcd58b
#
_cell.length_a   1.000
_cell.length_b   1.000
_cell.length_c   1.000
_cell.angle_alpha   90.00
_cell.angle_beta   90.00
_cell.angle_gamma   90.00
#
_symmetry.space_group_name_H-M   'P 1'
#
loop_
_entity.id
_entity.type
_entity.pdbx_description
1 polymer ?
#
loop_
_entity_poly.entity_id
_entity_poly.type
_entity_poly.pdbx_seq_one_letter_code
_entity_poly.pdbx_strand_id
1 'polypeptide(L)'
;LENIKQMIFGKRVDGLIFLYSKPNDPLVDFALKNQFPFLILGKAVSPFVSLVDNDNIKAGYDATKYFLDQGYKKIAFLAGNKELIVSQDRFTGYKQALEEAGIPLDENIVKFSFGFLLEDSSYKIMEKMPIQEIEAFVTSDSMVAEGALHYLKDIDYRFPIVTFDSIKPRIDVDAYIDINTLELGRESFRTLLQIIKDNKDDKHTCYRQVIPHSILTR
;
A
#
# COMPACT_ATOMS: atom_id res chain seq x y z
N LEU A 1 -14.85 -15.36 7.29
CA LEU A 1 -16.20 -15.17 6.74
C LEU A 1 -17.28 -15.29 7.82
N GLU A 2 -17.19 -16.32 8.71
CA GLU A 2 -18.22 -16.57 9.74
C GLU A 2 -18.41 -15.38 10.69
N ASN A 3 -17.33 -14.77 11.16
CA ASN A 3 -17.40 -13.59 12.04
C ASN A 3 -18.15 -12.42 11.37
N ILE A 4 -17.94 -12.18 10.09
CA ILE A 4 -18.65 -11.11 9.35
C ILE A 4 -20.12 -11.44 9.21
N LYS A 5 -20.48 -12.68 8.92
CA LYS A 5 -21.89 -13.12 8.90
C LYS A 5 -22.58 -12.84 10.24
N GLN A 6 -21.93 -13.20 11.36
CA GLN A 6 -22.47 -12.93 12.69
C GLN A 6 -22.64 -11.45 12.98
N MET A 7 -21.71 -10.59 12.51
CA MET A 7 -21.82 -9.14 12.68
C MET A 7 -23.01 -8.57 11.88
N ILE A 8 -23.15 -8.98 10.62
CA ILE A 8 -24.19 -8.50 9.70
C ILE A 8 -25.57 -9.03 10.14
N PHE A 9 -25.76 -10.34 10.24
CA PHE A 9 -27.05 -10.95 10.57
C PHE A 9 -27.47 -10.75 12.03
N GLY A 10 -26.49 -10.60 12.91
CA GLY A 10 -26.72 -10.25 14.32
C GLY A 10 -27.02 -8.77 14.55
N LYS A 11 -27.07 -7.94 13.48
CA LYS A 11 -27.32 -6.49 13.54
C LYS A 11 -26.39 -5.77 14.54
N ARG A 12 -25.12 -6.19 14.59
CA ARG A 12 -24.11 -5.63 15.53
C ARG A 12 -23.39 -4.42 14.97
N VAL A 13 -23.48 -4.21 13.67
CA VAL A 13 -22.85 -3.10 12.95
C VAL A 13 -23.79 -2.63 11.82
N ASP A 14 -23.74 -1.33 11.50
CA ASP A 14 -24.51 -0.72 10.42
C ASP A 14 -23.77 -0.67 9.08
N GLY A 15 -22.45 -0.85 9.11
CA GLY A 15 -21.58 -0.87 7.92
C GLY A 15 -20.20 -1.39 8.24
N LEU A 16 -19.39 -1.63 7.20
CA LEU A 16 -18.04 -2.17 7.29
C LEU A 16 -17.05 -1.34 6.48
N ILE A 17 -15.84 -1.16 7.00
CA ILE A 17 -14.69 -0.68 6.22
C ILE A 17 -13.70 -1.84 6.11
N PHE A 18 -13.45 -2.29 4.88
CA PHE A 18 -12.37 -3.22 4.59
C PHE A 18 -11.08 -2.43 4.37
N LEU A 19 -10.06 -2.69 5.19
CA LEU A 19 -8.79 -1.95 5.15
C LEU A 19 -7.88 -2.36 4.00
N TYR A 20 -8.22 -3.40 3.29
CA TYR A 20 -7.58 -3.86 2.05
C TYR A 20 -8.53 -4.76 1.29
N SER A 21 -8.25 -5.00 0.03
CA SER A 21 -8.93 -6.01 -0.77
C SER A 21 -7.94 -6.78 -1.64
N LYS A 22 -8.36 -7.96 -2.05
CA LYS A 22 -7.68 -8.77 -3.05
C LYS A 22 -8.66 -9.15 -4.15
N PRO A 23 -8.19 -9.54 -5.33
CA PRO A 23 -9.07 -10.07 -6.37
C PRO A 23 -9.91 -11.24 -5.83
N ASN A 24 -11.23 -11.24 -6.14
CA ASN A 24 -12.18 -12.27 -5.70
C ASN A 24 -12.24 -12.45 -4.16
N ASP A 25 -12.23 -11.35 -3.42
CA ASP A 25 -12.32 -11.38 -1.97
C ASP A 25 -13.69 -11.87 -1.50
N PRO A 26 -13.78 -13.04 -0.81
CA PRO A 26 -15.07 -13.61 -0.40
C PRO A 26 -15.83 -12.75 0.62
N LEU A 27 -15.15 -11.85 1.33
CA LEU A 27 -15.79 -10.95 2.28
C LEU A 27 -16.49 -9.81 1.55
N VAL A 28 -15.85 -9.25 0.53
CA VAL A 28 -16.41 -8.22 -0.35
C VAL A 28 -17.60 -8.80 -1.13
N ASP A 29 -17.44 -9.99 -1.71
CA ASP A 29 -18.53 -10.68 -2.43
C ASP A 29 -19.72 -10.96 -1.52
N PHE A 30 -19.48 -11.34 -0.27
CA PHE A 30 -20.54 -11.59 0.69
C PHE A 30 -21.30 -10.29 1.03
N ALA A 31 -20.59 -9.19 1.28
CA ALA A 31 -21.21 -7.90 1.57
C ALA A 31 -22.05 -7.38 0.38
N LEU A 32 -21.53 -7.51 -0.86
CA LEU A 32 -22.23 -7.16 -2.10
C LEU A 32 -23.53 -7.97 -2.27
N LYS A 33 -23.45 -9.31 -2.14
CA LYS A 33 -24.61 -10.19 -2.28
C LYS A 33 -25.72 -9.91 -1.28
N ASN A 34 -25.39 -9.43 -0.10
CA ASN A 34 -26.36 -9.12 0.94
C ASN A 34 -26.74 -7.63 0.95
N GLN A 35 -26.29 -6.83 -0.02
CA GLN A 35 -26.55 -5.40 -0.11
C GLN A 35 -26.22 -4.66 1.21
N PHE A 36 -25.21 -5.17 1.92
CA PHE A 36 -24.81 -4.61 3.19
C PHE A 36 -23.89 -3.40 2.97
N PRO A 37 -24.12 -2.26 3.68
CA PRO A 37 -23.27 -1.07 3.54
C PRO A 37 -21.82 -1.34 3.85
N PHE A 38 -20.92 -1.09 2.89
CA PHE A 38 -19.49 -1.22 3.11
C PHE A 38 -18.69 -0.30 2.19
N LEU A 39 -17.46 -0.07 2.60
CA LEU A 39 -16.44 0.69 1.87
C LEU A 39 -15.14 -0.11 1.85
N ILE A 40 -14.36 0.01 0.80
CA ILE A 40 -12.97 -0.44 0.77
C ILE A 40 -12.05 0.78 0.94
N LEU A 41 -11.16 0.73 1.94
CA LEU A 41 -10.02 1.62 2.01
C LEU A 41 -8.91 0.95 1.20
N GLY A 42 -8.67 1.50 0.00
CA GLY A 42 -7.82 0.92 -1.01
C GLY A 42 -8.58 0.62 -2.31
N LYS A 43 -7.90 -0.01 -3.26
CA LYS A 43 -8.43 -0.30 -4.58
C LYS A 43 -9.33 -1.53 -4.59
N ALA A 44 -10.40 -1.47 -5.36
CA ALA A 44 -11.28 -2.58 -5.67
C ALA A 44 -11.26 -2.91 -7.16
N VAL A 45 -11.32 -4.19 -7.50
CA VAL A 45 -11.43 -4.64 -8.90
C VAL A 45 -12.82 -4.33 -9.47
N SER A 46 -13.87 -4.51 -8.67
CA SER A 46 -15.24 -4.25 -9.08
C SER A 46 -15.54 -2.75 -9.21
N PRO A 47 -16.12 -2.28 -10.33
CA PRO A 47 -16.53 -0.89 -10.48
C PRO A 47 -17.75 -0.51 -9.61
N PHE A 48 -18.47 -1.49 -9.08
CA PHE A 48 -19.68 -1.32 -8.26
C PHE A 48 -19.39 -1.22 -6.76
N VAL A 49 -18.15 -1.02 -6.38
CA VAL A 49 -17.73 -0.93 -4.99
C VAL A 49 -17.26 0.47 -4.68
N SER A 50 -17.81 1.03 -3.59
CA SER A 50 -17.33 2.29 -3.04
C SER A 50 -15.95 2.14 -2.41
N LEU A 51 -15.08 3.10 -2.68
CA LEU A 51 -13.71 3.09 -2.15
C LEU A 51 -13.18 4.50 -1.86
N VAL A 52 -12.23 4.54 -0.93
CA VAL A 52 -11.31 5.65 -0.72
C VAL A 52 -9.90 5.09 -0.82
N ASP A 53 -9.05 5.65 -1.65
CA ASP A 53 -7.70 5.15 -1.92
C ASP A 53 -6.73 6.29 -2.19
N ASN A 54 -5.45 5.98 -2.32
CA ASN A 54 -4.45 6.83 -2.96
C ASN A 54 -4.24 6.40 -4.41
N ASP A 55 -3.63 7.27 -5.21
CA ASP A 55 -3.04 6.83 -6.47
C ASP A 55 -1.71 6.10 -6.19
N ASN A 56 -1.81 4.80 -5.86
CA ASN A 56 -0.66 3.99 -5.49
C ASN A 56 0.32 3.75 -6.64
N ILE A 57 -0.15 3.81 -7.91
CA ILE A 57 0.73 3.73 -9.08
C ILE A 57 1.57 5.00 -9.14
N LYS A 58 0.93 6.17 -9.09
CA LYS A 58 1.65 7.45 -9.07
C LYS A 58 2.58 7.56 -7.87
N ALA A 59 2.16 7.10 -6.70
CA ALA A 59 2.98 7.13 -5.49
C ALA A 59 4.25 6.26 -5.61
N GLY A 60 4.14 5.06 -6.20
CA GLY A 60 5.28 4.19 -6.52
C GLY A 60 6.21 4.80 -7.56
N TYR A 61 5.64 5.45 -8.58
CA TYR A 61 6.40 6.21 -9.57
C TYR A 61 7.18 7.36 -8.90
N ASP A 62 6.52 8.20 -8.11
CA ASP A 62 7.13 9.35 -7.47
C ASP A 62 8.23 8.95 -6.46
N ALA A 63 8.03 7.84 -5.72
CA ALA A 63 9.04 7.27 -4.83
C ALA A 63 10.33 6.87 -5.58
N THR A 64 10.17 6.26 -6.74
CA THR A 64 11.28 5.82 -7.57
C THR A 64 11.95 7.00 -8.26
N LYS A 65 11.15 7.91 -8.80
CA LYS A 65 11.63 9.13 -9.46
C LYS A 65 12.45 10.00 -8.51
N TYR A 66 12.13 10.04 -7.22
CA TYR A 66 12.92 10.75 -6.21
C TYR A 66 14.41 10.38 -6.25
N PHE A 67 14.73 9.10 -6.44
CA PHE A 67 16.11 8.65 -6.58
C PHE A 67 16.67 8.83 -7.99
N LEU A 68 15.85 8.60 -9.01
CA LEU A 68 16.28 8.81 -10.40
C LEU A 68 16.71 10.25 -10.65
N ASP A 69 15.99 11.23 -10.08
CA ASP A 69 16.31 12.66 -10.19
C ASP A 69 17.63 13.04 -9.47
N GLN A 70 18.06 12.22 -8.52
CA GLN A 70 19.36 12.34 -7.84
C GLN A 70 20.50 11.58 -8.55
N GLY A 71 20.19 10.89 -9.66
CA GLY A 71 21.17 10.18 -10.47
C GLY A 71 21.37 8.72 -10.12
N TYR A 72 20.66 8.16 -9.12
CA TYR A 72 20.70 6.73 -8.80
C TYR A 72 20.10 5.90 -9.95
N LYS A 73 20.70 4.75 -10.25
CA LYS A 73 20.28 3.86 -11.35
C LYS A 73 19.97 2.44 -10.87
N LYS A 74 20.62 1.97 -9.85
CA LYS A 74 20.44 0.65 -9.25
C LYS A 74 19.54 0.75 -8.01
N ILE A 75 18.25 0.99 -8.23
CA ILE A 75 17.25 1.20 -7.19
C ILE A 75 16.52 -0.11 -6.93
N ALA A 76 16.69 -0.70 -5.76
CA ALA A 76 15.97 -1.91 -5.37
C ALA A 76 14.53 -1.60 -4.95
N PHE A 77 13.63 -2.56 -5.18
CA PHE A 77 12.25 -2.49 -4.73
C PHE A 77 11.94 -3.63 -3.76
N LEU A 78 11.56 -3.26 -2.53
CA LEU A 78 11.11 -4.20 -1.52
C LEU A 78 9.66 -3.92 -1.17
N ALA A 79 8.81 -4.93 -1.27
CA ALA A 79 7.39 -4.77 -1.01
C ALA A 79 6.85 -5.83 -0.03
N GLY A 80 5.68 -5.53 0.54
CA GLY A 80 4.88 -6.49 1.27
C GLY A 80 4.30 -7.58 0.37
N ASN A 81 3.22 -8.21 0.79
CA ASN A 81 2.63 -9.34 0.07
C ASN A 81 2.27 -8.98 -1.38
N LYS A 82 2.80 -9.76 -2.33
CA LYS A 82 2.57 -9.61 -3.77
C LYS A 82 1.09 -9.75 -4.18
N GLU A 83 0.27 -10.46 -3.39
CA GLU A 83 -1.16 -10.64 -3.68
C GLU A 83 -1.98 -9.37 -3.42
N LEU A 84 -1.46 -8.42 -2.64
CA LEU A 84 -2.16 -7.18 -2.35
C LEU A 84 -2.09 -6.22 -3.53
N ILE A 85 -3.24 -5.64 -3.88
CA ILE A 85 -3.34 -4.68 -5.00
C ILE A 85 -2.42 -3.48 -4.76
N VAL A 86 -2.32 -2.98 -3.54
CA VAL A 86 -1.44 -1.86 -3.18
C VAL A 86 0.04 -2.15 -3.49
N SER A 87 0.52 -3.36 -3.20
CA SER A 87 1.90 -3.77 -3.52
C SER A 87 2.13 -3.84 -5.04
N GLN A 88 1.14 -4.35 -5.78
CA GLN A 88 1.20 -4.44 -7.24
C GLN A 88 1.16 -3.05 -7.91
N ASP A 89 0.31 -2.15 -7.41
CA ASP A 89 0.19 -0.80 -7.95
C ASP A 89 1.48 0.00 -7.70
N ARG A 90 2.05 -0.04 -6.48
CA ARG A 90 3.33 0.61 -6.16
C ARG A 90 4.48 0.05 -7.00
N PHE A 91 4.52 -1.26 -7.20
CA PHE A 91 5.48 -1.91 -8.10
C PHE A 91 5.27 -1.48 -9.57
N THR A 92 4.02 -1.31 -10.00
CA THR A 92 3.73 -0.82 -11.34
C THR A 92 4.28 0.59 -11.55
N GLY A 93 4.09 1.48 -10.57
CA GLY A 93 4.67 2.83 -10.61
C GLY A 93 6.21 2.81 -10.62
N TYR A 94 6.83 1.96 -9.81
CA TYR A 94 8.29 1.76 -9.85
C TYR A 94 8.78 1.37 -11.25
N LYS A 95 8.13 0.40 -11.90
CA LYS A 95 8.48 -0.01 -13.28
C LYS A 95 8.33 1.12 -14.28
N GLN A 96 7.24 1.88 -14.21
CA GLN A 96 7.01 3.02 -15.10
C GLN A 96 8.10 4.09 -14.98
N ALA A 97 8.55 4.38 -13.77
CA ALA A 97 9.62 5.35 -13.54
C ALA A 97 10.97 4.89 -14.12
N LEU A 98 11.31 3.61 -13.97
CA LEU A 98 12.52 3.03 -14.58
C LEU A 98 12.44 3.04 -16.10
N GLU A 99 11.31 2.65 -16.68
CA GLU A 99 11.07 2.62 -18.12
C GLU A 99 11.23 4.01 -18.74
N GLU A 100 10.63 5.03 -18.12
CA GLU A 100 10.76 6.43 -18.57
C GLU A 100 12.20 6.93 -18.51
N ALA A 101 12.98 6.48 -17.52
CA ALA A 101 14.41 6.79 -17.39
C ALA A 101 15.31 5.94 -18.32
N GLY A 102 14.74 5.02 -19.12
CA GLY A 102 15.50 4.11 -19.96
C GLY A 102 16.32 3.07 -19.21
N ILE A 103 15.95 2.75 -17.96
CA ILE A 103 16.63 1.77 -17.12
C ILE A 103 15.87 0.44 -17.18
N PRO A 104 16.51 -0.66 -17.58
CA PRO A 104 15.86 -1.97 -17.63
C PRO A 104 15.55 -2.47 -16.21
N LEU A 105 14.41 -3.14 -16.05
CA LEU A 105 14.04 -3.79 -14.81
C LEU A 105 15.03 -4.93 -14.48
N ASP A 106 15.61 -4.89 -13.29
CA ASP A 106 16.44 -5.96 -12.75
C ASP A 106 15.64 -6.73 -11.67
N GLU A 107 15.15 -7.92 -12.02
CA GLU A 107 14.34 -8.75 -11.11
C GLU A 107 15.14 -9.29 -9.90
N ASN A 108 16.47 -9.26 -9.95
CA ASN A 108 17.30 -9.71 -8.84
C ASN A 108 17.17 -8.79 -7.62
N ILE A 109 16.93 -7.50 -7.86
CA ILE A 109 16.77 -6.47 -6.82
C ILE A 109 15.31 -6.09 -6.53
N VAL A 110 14.35 -6.86 -7.09
CA VAL A 110 12.91 -6.74 -6.79
C VAL A 110 12.48 -7.91 -5.92
N LYS A 111 12.01 -7.63 -4.70
CA LYS A 111 11.59 -8.67 -3.75
C LYS A 111 10.28 -8.32 -3.06
N PHE A 112 9.52 -9.37 -2.73
CA PHE A 112 8.26 -9.29 -2.01
C PHE A 112 8.33 -10.10 -0.73
N SER A 113 7.91 -9.50 0.37
CA SER A 113 7.83 -10.14 1.69
C SER A 113 6.62 -11.06 1.79
N PHE A 114 6.66 -12.01 2.71
CA PHE A 114 5.61 -13.00 2.93
C PHE A 114 5.09 -12.94 4.36
N GLY A 115 3.78 -13.22 4.51
CA GLY A 115 3.14 -13.38 5.82
C GLY A 115 2.82 -12.07 6.52
N PHE A 116 2.56 -12.16 7.84
CA PHE A 116 2.15 -11.02 8.67
C PHE A 116 3.34 -10.28 9.33
N LEU A 117 4.48 -10.95 9.47
CA LEU A 117 5.69 -10.38 10.06
C LEU A 117 6.57 -9.83 8.93
N LEU A 118 6.19 -8.69 8.38
CA LEU A 118 6.87 -8.07 7.22
C LEU A 118 8.30 -7.67 7.56
N GLU A 119 8.56 -7.20 8.78
CA GLU A 119 9.89 -6.83 9.26
C GLU A 119 10.86 -8.03 9.23
N ASP A 120 10.51 -9.15 9.87
CA ASP A 120 11.33 -10.37 9.87
C ASP A 120 11.53 -10.93 8.47
N SER A 121 10.48 -10.89 7.65
CA SER A 121 10.53 -11.36 6.27
C SER A 121 11.45 -10.49 5.42
N SER A 122 11.37 -9.18 5.57
CA SER A 122 12.21 -8.21 4.88
C SER A 122 13.68 -8.36 5.27
N TYR A 123 13.99 -8.51 6.55
CA TYR A 123 15.35 -8.80 7.04
C TYR A 123 15.96 -10.03 6.33
N LYS A 124 15.23 -11.17 6.31
CA LYS A 124 15.69 -12.40 5.65
C LYS A 124 15.82 -12.27 4.12
N ILE A 125 15.06 -11.39 3.50
CA ILE A 125 15.21 -11.08 2.09
C ILE A 125 16.51 -10.33 1.85
N MET A 126 16.83 -9.34 2.69
CA MET A 126 18.05 -8.55 2.59
C MET A 126 19.32 -9.43 2.67
N GLU A 127 19.33 -10.50 3.49
CA GLU A 127 20.45 -11.47 3.55
C GLU A 127 20.79 -12.11 2.20
N LYS A 128 19.83 -12.17 1.28
CA LYS A 128 19.94 -12.85 -0.02
C LYS A 128 20.05 -11.87 -1.20
N MET A 129 19.99 -10.58 -0.94
CA MET A 129 20.08 -9.57 -1.98
C MET A 129 21.52 -9.26 -2.37
N PRO A 130 21.78 -8.90 -3.64
CA PRO A 130 23.11 -8.47 -4.10
C PRO A 130 23.40 -7.04 -3.64
N ILE A 131 23.58 -6.83 -2.34
CA ILE A 131 23.71 -5.52 -1.68
C ILE A 131 24.79 -4.64 -2.34
N GLN A 132 25.88 -5.22 -2.79
CA GLN A 132 26.99 -4.50 -3.42
C GLN A 132 26.64 -3.87 -4.79
N GLU A 133 25.51 -4.31 -5.39
CA GLU A 133 25.05 -3.82 -6.69
C GLU A 133 23.94 -2.79 -6.57
N ILE A 134 23.45 -2.51 -5.35
CA ILE A 134 22.32 -1.63 -5.07
C ILE A 134 22.82 -0.25 -4.64
N GLU A 135 22.15 0.80 -5.09
CA GLU A 135 22.47 2.20 -4.75
C GLU A 135 21.43 2.83 -3.82
N ALA A 136 20.17 2.40 -3.93
CA ALA A 136 19.05 2.93 -3.12
C ALA A 136 17.91 1.91 -3.02
N PHE A 137 17.02 2.11 -2.04
CA PHE A 137 15.85 1.27 -1.83
C PHE A 137 14.53 2.06 -1.86
N VAL A 138 13.56 1.58 -2.62
CA VAL A 138 12.16 1.93 -2.48
C VAL A 138 11.46 0.77 -1.76
N THR A 139 10.86 1.03 -0.59
CA THR A 139 10.11 0.03 0.15
C THR A 139 8.63 0.34 0.11
N SER A 140 7.76 -0.67 0.03
CA SER A 140 6.32 -0.44 -0.14
C SER A 140 5.59 0.04 1.12
N ASP A 141 6.20 -0.10 2.28
CA ASP A 141 5.66 0.31 3.58
C ASP A 141 6.76 0.38 4.65
N SER A 142 6.44 1.00 5.79
CA SER A 142 7.40 1.23 6.87
C SER A 142 7.88 -0.06 7.56
N MET A 143 7.05 -1.10 7.64
CA MET A 143 7.47 -2.37 8.26
C MET A 143 8.52 -3.09 7.40
N VAL A 144 8.36 -3.04 6.08
CA VAL A 144 9.37 -3.56 5.14
C VAL A 144 10.65 -2.75 5.25
N ALA A 145 10.56 -1.43 5.38
CA ALA A 145 11.73 -0.57 5.58
C ALA A 145 12.45 -0.86 6.91
N GLU A 146 11.70 -1.09 7.99
CA GLU A 146 12.28 -1.44 9.30
C GLU A 146 13.14 -2.70 9.22
N GLY A 147 12.64 -3.77 8.59
CA GLY A 147 13.41 -5.00 8.43
C GLY A 147 14.66 -4.81 7.57
N ALA A 148 14.57 -4.01 6.51
CA ALA A 148 15.74 -3.66 5.70
C ALA A 148 16.77 -2.85 6.50
N LEU A 149 16.33 -1.87 7.28
CA LEU A 149 17.21 -1.06 8.14
C LEU A 149 17.88 -1.86 9.25
N HIS A 150 17.17 -2.82 9.87
CA HIS A 150 17.77 -3.71 10.86
C HIS A 150 18.91 -4.54 10.25
N TYR A 151 18.69 -5.13 9.07
CA TYR A 151 19.75 -5.87 8.38
C TYR A 151 20.94 -4.97 8.04
N LEU A 152 20.68 -3.78 7.47
CA LEU A 152 21.75 -2.84 7.11
C LEU A 152 22.57 -2.38 8.31
N LYS A 153 21.93 -2.18 9.45
CA LYS A 153 22.59 -1.86 10.71
C LYS A 153 23.50 -2.99 11.19
N ASP A 154 23.06 -4.24 11.07
CA ASP A 154 23.84 -5.40 11.51
C ASP A 154 25.09 -5.62 10.68
N ILE A 155 25.08 -5.19 9.42
CA ILE A 155 26.27 -5.25 8.53
C ILE A 155 27.06 -3.93 8.48
N ASP A 156 26.70 -2.95 9.35
CA ASP A 156 27.32 -1.60 9.41
C ASP A 156 27.30 -0.88 8.04
N TYR A 157 26.16 -0.94 7.37
CA TYR A 157 25.97 -0.32 6.05
C TYR A 157 24.80 0.62 6.03
N ARG A 158 24.87 1.69 5.21
CA ARG A 158 23.80 2.67 5.04
C ARG A 158 23.46 2.86 3.56
N PHE A 159 22.18 2.75 3.26
CA PHE A 159 21.63 3.07 1.95
C PHE A 159 20.56 4.16 2.05
N PRO A 160 20.40 4.97 1.02
CA PRO A 160 19.21 5.81 0.87
C PRO A 160 17.94 4.96 0.72
N ILE A 161 16.92 5.29 1.51
CA ILE A 161 15.64 4.59 1.51
C ILE A 161 14.50 5.59 1.37
N VAL A 162 13.57 5.32 0.44
CA VAL A 162 12.23 5.91 0.41
C VAL A 162 11.22 4.87 0.80
N THR A 163 10.34 5.21 1.75
CA THR A 163 9.26 4.32 2.19
C THR A 163 7.91 5.01 2.13
N PHE A 164 6.84 4.23 2.32
CA PHE A 164 5.49 4.74 2.44
C PHE A 164 5.07 4.76 3.91
N ASP A 165 4.24 5.66 4.27
CA ASP A 165 3.52 5.96 5.50
C ASP A 165 3.95 7.24 6.18
N SER A 166 2.95 7.92 6.75
CA SER A 166 3.11 9.22 7.41
C SER A 166 3.21 9.14 8.93
N ILE A 167 3.20 7.95 9.50
CA ILE A 167 3.33 7.81 10.95
C ILE A 167 4.74 8.22 11.34
N LYS A 168 4.86 9.34 12.02
CA LYS A 168 6.09 10.02 12.51
C LYS A 168 7.34 9.16 12.39
N PRO A 169 8.41 9.65 11.77
CA PRO A 169 9.58 8.85 11.45
C PRO A 169 10.17 8.20 12.69
N ARG A 170 9.83 6.93 12.90
CA ARG A 170 10.51 6.07 13.87
C ARG A 170 11.77 5.45 13.28
N ILE A 171 11.89 5.54 11.96
CA ILE A 171 12.95 4.89 11.19
C ILE A 171 13.77 5.94 10.43
N ASP A 172 15.06 5.64 10.25
CA ASP A 172 16.03 6.53 9.62
C ASP A 172 16.05 6.34 8.10
N VAL A 173 15.11 6.99 7.40
CA VAL A 173 15.00 6.98 5.94
C VAL A 173 15.17 8.38 5.35
N ASP A 174 15.46 8.47 4.06
CA ASP A 174 15.77 9.74 3.38
C ASP A 174 14.50 10.49 2.97
N ALA A 175 13.44 9.77 2.63
CA ALA A 175 12.15 10.37 2.33
C ALA A 175 10.98 9.41 2.62
N TYR A 176 9.81 10.02 2.77
CA TYR A 176 8.54 9.33 2.97
C TYR A 176 7.55 9.74 1.89
N ILE A 177 6.83 8.76 1.38
CA ILE A 177 5.58 9.01 0.65
C ILE A 177 4.47 9.08 1.70
N ASP A 178 4.08 10.29 2.06
CA ASP A 178 2.94 10.52 2.96
C ASP A 178 1.64 10.26 2.21
N ILE A 179 0.99 9.15 2.53
CA ILE A 179 -0.30 8.75 1.95
C ILE A 179 -1.49 9.44 2.60
N ASN A 180 -1.24 10.40 3.51
CA ASN A 180 -2.25 11.16 4.21
C ASN A 180 -3.26 10.27 4.96
N THR A 181 -2.75 9.38 5.80
CA THR A 181 -3.51 8.34 6.52
C THR A 181 -4.69 8.93 7.31
N LEU A 182 -4.53 10.12 7.89
CA LEU A 182 -5.59 10.77 8.65
C LEU A 182 -6.78 11.14 7.76
N GLU A 183 -6.51 11.69 6.58
CA GLU A 183 -7.57 12.09 5.64
C GLU A 183 -8.21 10.87 4.99
N LEU A 184 -7.42 9.84 4.65
CA LEU A 184 -7.94 8.54 4.22
C LEU A 184 -8.96 8.00 5.23
N GLY A 185 -8.63 8.00 6.53
CA GLY A 185 -9.54 7.56 7.59
C GLY A 185 -10.80 8.42 7.70
N ARG A 186 -10.65 9.74 7.65
CA ARG A 186 -11.79 10.68 7.71
C ARG A 186 -12.76 10.49 6.54
N GLU A 187 -12.23 10.47 5.33
CA GLU A 187 -13.04 10.34 4.12
C GLU A 187 -13.66 8.94 4.01
N SER A 188 -12.95 7.91 4.46
CA SER A 188 -13.53 6.56 4.53
C SER A 188 -14.74 6.51 5.48
N PHE A 189 -14.63 7.13 6.65
CA PHE A 189 -15.74 7.14 7.61
C PHE A 189 -16.91 7.99 7.10
N ARG A 190 -16.65 9.19 6.56
CA ARG A 190 -17.69 10.06 5.97
C ARG A 190 -18.43 9.35 4.84
N THR A 191 -17.68 8.71 3.94
CA THR A 191 -18.25 7.97 2.81
C THR A 191 -19.08 6.79 3.28
N LEU A 192 -18.63 6.03 4.29
CA LEU A 192 -19.42 4.92 4.84
C LEU A 192 -20.74 5.42 5.45
N LEU A 193 -20.73 6.52 6.20
CA LEU A 193 -21.96 7.12 6.74
C LEU A 193 -22.94 7.51 5.63
N GLN A 194 -22.42 8.05 4.51
CA GLN A 194 -23.27 8.39 3.37
C GLN A 194 -23.85 7.13 2.71
N ILE A 195 -23.05 6.07 2.54
CA ILE A 195 -23.50 4.77 2.01
C ILE A 195 -24.62 4.18 2.89
N ILE A 196 -24.46 4.22 4.23
CA ILE A 196 -25.47 3.73 5.17
C ILE A 196 -26.77 4.53 5.02
N LYS A 197 -26.68 5.85 4.85
CA LYS A 197 -27.85 6.70 4.64
C LYS A 197 -28.52 6.39 3.31
N ASP A 198 -27.76 6.32 2.23
CA ASP A 198 -28.29 6.02 0.89
C ASP A 198 -28.96 4.66 0.84
N ASN A 199 -28.37 3.66 1.51
CA ASN A 199 -28.96 2.31 1.58
C ASN A 199 -30.32 2.30 2.29
N LYS A 200 -30.52 3.16 3.31
CA LYS A 200 -31.82 3.34 3.97
C LYS A 200 -32.85 4.01 3.06
N ASP A 201 -32.40 4.85 2.14
CA ASP A 201 -33.22 5.56 1.15
C ASP A 201 -33.39 4.77 -0.17
N ASP A 202 -32.99 3.49 -0.20
CA ASP A 202 -32.99 2.60 -1.38
C ASP A 202 -32.19 3.16 -2.58
N LYS A 203 -31.13 3.92 -2.29
CA LYS A 203 -30.22 4.49 -3.28
C LYS A 203 -28.93 3.66 -3.34
N HIS A 204 -28.54 3.25 -4.53
CA HIS A 204 -27.32 2.49 -4.77
C HIS A 204 -26.25 3.35 -5.46
N THR A 205 -25.62 4.23 -4.69
CA THR A 205 -24.56 5.12 -5.19
C THR A 205 -23.20 4.55 -4.87
N CYS A 206 -22.31 4.45 -5.88
CA CYS A 206 -20.91 4.10 -5.68
C CYS A 206 -20.07 5.36 -5.55
N TYR A 207 -19.34 5.47 -4.47
CA TYR A 207 -18.41 6.55 -4.16
C TYR A 207 -16.97 6.11 -4.43
N ARG A 208 -16.23 6.91 -5.18
CA ARG A 208 -14.81 6.64 -5.46
C ARG A 208 -14.01 7.92 -5.25
N GLN A 209 -13.15 7.91 -4.25
CA GLN A 209 -12.33 9.08 -3.90
C GLN A 209 -10.86 8.68 -3.91
N VAL A 210 -10.02 9.59 -4.42
CA VAL A 210 -8.56 9.44 -4.40
C VAL A 210 -7.99 10.57 -3.56
N ILE A 211 -7.32 10.20 -2.47
CA ILE A 211 -6.63 11.14 -1.58
C ILE A 211 -5.20 11.33 -2.10
N PRO A 212 -4.76 12.57 -2.34
CA PRO A 212 -3.41 12.81 -2.83
C PRO A 212 -2.35 12.44 -1.79
N HIS A 213 -1.22 11.96 -2.27
CA HIS A 213 0.00 11.75 -1.48
C HIS A 213 0.95 12.96 -1.65
N SER A 214 1.96 13.01 -0.79
CA SER A 214 3.09 13.95 -0.92
C SER A 214 4.41 13.26 -0.58
N ILE A 215 5.52 13.85 -1.03
CA ILE A 215 6.86 13.39 -0.65
C ILE A 215 7.37 14.30 0.45
N LEU A 216 7.74 13.69 1.57
CA LEU A 216 8.37 14.36 2.71
C LEU A 216 9.83 13.96 2.77
N THR A 217 10.72 14.90 2.56
CA THR A 217 12.18 14.72 2.67
C THR A 217 12.65 15.12 4.07
N ARG A 218 13.77 14.55 4.50
CA ARG A 218 14.47 14.97 5.71
C ARG A 218 15.10 16.33 5.59
#